data_1ab2f4c81062e22254720a562cf2faac
#
_entry.id   1ab2f4c81062e22254720a562cf2faac
#
_cell.length_a   1.000
_cell.length_b   1.000
_cell.length_c   1.000
_cell.angle_alpha   90.00
_cell.angle_beta   90.00
_cell.angle_gamma   90.00
#
_symmetry.space_group_name_H-M   'P 1'
#
loop_
_entity.id
_entity.type
_entity.pdbx_description
1 polymer ?
#
loop_
_entity_poly.entity_id
_entity_poly.type
_entity_poly.pdbx_seq_one_letter_code
_entity_poly.pdbx_strand_id
1 'polypeptide(L)'
;ALGAAIGIYRAGKTLGKPVHIVVNDPSTSIRPLMAGYINNPDYEPSMFIDRNQAMELVDDNTVVVVVDTNKPSYTECEELLYMTKTIVVLDHHRRGNEVIQNAVLSYVEPYASSTCEMVAEILQYFSDDLRLRNIEADCIYAGIMIDTNNFITRAGVRTFEAAAFLRRSGADMTRVRKMLRDNIDSYKARAEAVRTAEIYRGCFAIAKCPSEGLESPTVVGAQAANE
;
A
#
# COMPACT_ATOMS: atom_id res chain seq x y z
N ALA A 1 1.16 -1.02 -0.62
CA ALA A 1 2.30 -0.51 0.18
C ALA A 1 1.88 0.50 1.25
N LEU A 2 1.30 1.68 0.90
CA LEU A 2 1.06 2.78 1.83
C LEU A 2 0.26 2.36 3.08
N GLY A 3 -0.85 1.62 2.92
CA GLY A 3 -1.66 1.15 4.06
C GLY A 3 -0.87 0.30 5.05
N ALA A 4 -0.01 -0.59 4.55
CA ALA A 4 0.88 -1.42 5.37
C ALA A 4 1.91 -0.53 6.12
N ALA A 5 2.52 0.45 5.44
CA ALA A 5 3.45 1.39 6.07
C ALA A 5 2.77 2.23 7.17
N ILE A 6 1.53 2.68 6.96
CA ILE A 6 0.72 3.39 7.97
C ILE A 6 0.48 2.50 9.20
N GLY A 7 0.17 1.22 9.01
CA GLY A 7 0.01 0.28 10.12
C GLY A 7 1.29 0.14 10.95
N ILE A 8 2.44 -0.01 10.30
CA ILE A 8 3.75 -0.06 10.96
C ILE A 8 4.09 1.27 11.64
N TYR A 9 3.78 2.40 11.00
CA TYR A 9 3.91 3.71 11.64
C TYR A 9 3.14 3.76 12.97
N ARG A 10 1.87 3.34 13.00
CA ARG A 10 1.08 3.30 14.24
C ARG A 10 1.68 2.37 15.28
N ALA A 11 2.18 1.21 14.89
CA ALA A 11 2.85 0.27 15.79
C ALA A 11 4.06 0.92 16.48
N GLY A 12 4.95 1.56 15.72
CA GLY A 12 6.12 2.22 16.28
C GLY A 12 5.76 3.43 17.16
N LYS A 13 4.74 4.22 16.77
CA LYS A 13 4.24 5.35 17.60
C LYS A 13 3.62 4.85 18.90
N THR A 14 2.97 3.69 18.91
CA THR A 14 2.46 3.06 20.13
C THR A 14 3.59 2.71 21.12
N LEU A 15 4.77 2.36 20.60
CA LEU A 15 5.97 2.12 21.42
C LEU A 15 6.73 3.40 21.80
N GLY A 16 6.20 4.59 21.47
CA GLY A 16 6.86 5.87 21.73
C GLY A 16 8.11 6.13 20.89
N LYS A 17 8.27 5.42 19.75
CA LYS A 17 9.43 5.57 18.87
C LYS A 17 9.20 6.69 17.84
N PRO A 18 10.27 7.41 17.41
CA PRO A 18 10.23 8.19 16.19
C PRO A 18 10.03 7.24 15.00
N VAL A 19 9.08 7.57 14.11
CA VAL A 19 8.78 6.73 12.94
C VAL A 19 8.53 7.62 11.74
N HIS A 20 9.12 7.25 10.62
CA HIS A 20 8.98 7.93 9.34
C HIS A 20 8.61 6.94 8.24
N ILE A 21 7.88 7.39 7.24
CA ILE A 21 7.54 6.62 6.04
C ILE A 21 8.27 7.27 4.88
N VAL A 22 9.13 6.50 4.20
CA VAL A 22 9.87 7.00 3.04
C VAL A 22 8.98 6.94 1.81
N VAL A 23 8.77 8.09 1.16
CA VAL A 23 8.00 8.21 -0.09
C VAL A 23 8.65 9.31 -0.93
N ASN A 24 9.16 8.97 -2.12
CA ASN A 24 9.83 9.94 -2.98
C ASN A 24 8.86 10.66 -3.91
N ASP A 25 8.17 9.90 -4.76
CA ASP A 25 7.25 10.44 -5.76
C ASP A 25 5.89 9.73 -5.67
N PRO A 26 5.00 10.25 -4.81
CA PRO A 26 3.72 9.62 -4.59
C PRO A 26 2.88 9.60 -5.87
N SER A 27 2.51 8.42 -6.31
CA SER A 27 1.62 8.25 -7.47
C SER A 27 0.26 8.91 -7.22
N THR A 28 -0.45 9.20 -8.30
CA THR A 28 -1.81 9.79 -8.25
C THR A 28 -2.78 8.97 -7.42
N SER A 29 -2.58 7.66 -7.35
CA SER A 29 -3.43 6.74 -6.58
C SER A 29 -3.23 6.88 -5.06
N ILE A 30 -2.03 7.24 -4.59
CA ILE A 30 -1.73 7.34 -3.15
C ILE A 30 -1.83 8.77 -2.62
N ARG A 31 -1.72 9.80 -3.46
CA ARG A 31 -1.86 11.21 -3.06
C ARG A 31 -3.16 11.50 -2.28
N PRO A 32 -4.35 11.02 -2.71
CA PRO A 32 -5.58 11.23 -1.94
C PRO A 32 -5.55 10.59 -0.56
N LEU A 33 -4.90 9.43 -0.41
CA LEU A 33 -4.72 8.76 0.87
C LEU A 33 -3.76 9.55 1.78
N MET A 34 -2.66 10.07 1.22
CA MET A 34 -1.69 10.89 1.97
C MET A 34 -2.26 12.23 2.40
N ALA A 35 -3.15 12.83 1.61
CA ALA A 35 -3.73 14.16 1.88
C ALA A 35 -4.39 14.27 3.26
N GLY A 36 -4.92 13.16 3.79
CA GLY A 36 -5.51 13.12 5.11
C GLY A 36 -4.52 13.22 6.27
N TYR A 37 -3.24 13.02 6.02
CA TYR A 37 -2.16 13.08 7.02
C TYR A 37 -1.40 14.41 6.94
N ILE A 38 -1.26 14.97 5.73
CA ILE A 38 -0.54 16.22 5.49
C ILE A 38 -1.30 17.37 6.13
N ASN A 39 -0.59 18.21 6.90
CA ASN A 39 -1.17 19.33 7.66
C ASN A 39 -2.24 18.92 8.71
N ASN A 40 -2.31 17.66 9.06
CA ASN A 40 -3.20 17.18 10.10
C ASN A 40 -2.47 17.27 11.45
N PRO A 41 -3.00 18.03 12.45
CA PRO A 41 -2.33 18.24 13.74
C PRO A 41 -2.12 16.94 14.55
N ASP A 42 -2.78 15.88 14.17
CA ASP A 42 -2.65 14.56 14.78
C ASP A 42 -1.40 13.80 14.36
N TYR A 43 -0.69 14.29 13.34
CA TYR A 43 0.50 13.66 12.77
C TYR A 43 1.67 14.64 12.70
N GLU A 44 2.87 14.12 12.86
CA GLU A 44 4.09 14.92 12.75
C GLU A 44 4.31 15.34 11.28
N PRO A 45 4.76 16.56 11.03
CA PRO A 45 5.12 16.99 9.67
C PRO A 45 6.17 16.09 9.00
N SER A 46 7.03 15.46 9.81
CA SER A 46 8.06 14.50 9.40
C SER A 46 7.56 13.06 9.26
N MET A 47 6.25 12.80 9.30
CA MET A 47 5.70 11.45 9.09
C MET A 47 6.13 10.88 7.73
N PHE A 48 6.04 11.68 6.68
CA PHE A 48 6.52 11.35 5.35
C PHE A 48 7.82 12.09 5.05
N ILE A 49 8.84 11.36 4.64
CA ILE A 49 10.16 11.88 4.31
C ILE A 49 10.62 11.36 2.95
N ASP A 50 11.49 12.09 2.30
CA ASP A 50 12.13 11.65 1.07
C ASP A 50 13.38 10.79 1.35
N ARG A 51 13.98 10.26 0.28
CA ARG A 51 15.21 9.45 0.32
C ARG A 51 16.36 10.15 1.02
N ASN A 52 16.58 11.44 0.74
CA ASN A 52 17.73 12.17 1.29
C ASN A 52 17.56 12.35 2.80
N GLN A 53 16.37 12.76 3.23
CA GLN A 53 16.02 12.87 4.64
C GLN A 53 16.14 11.52 5.37
N ALA A 54 15.71 10.43 4.72
CA ALA A 54 15.84 9.10 5.30
C ALA A 54 17.29 8.67 5.49
N MET A 55 18.18 8.97 4.52
CA MET A 55 19.61 8.66 4.62
C MET A 55 20.32 9.50 5.69
N GLU A 56 19.83 10.72 5.97
CA GLU A 56 20.37 11.57 7.04
C GLU A 56 19.94 11.10 8.45
N LEU A 57 18.76 10.47 8.56
CA LEU A 57 18.18 10.08 9.84
C LEU A 57 18.55 8.65 10.27
N VAL A 58 18.92 7.78 9.33
CA VAL A 58 19.24 6.39 9.62
C VAL A 58 20.52 6.25 10.43
N ASP A 59 20.51 5.40 11.44
CA ASP A 59 21.65 5.05 12.28
C ASP A 59 21.69 3.53 12.58
N ASP A 60 22.68 3.09 13.36
CA ASP A 60 22.86 1.69 13.77
C ASP A 60 21.69 1.14 14.62
N ASN A 61 20.87 2.00 15.23
CA ASN A 61 19.73 1.63 16.05
C ASN A 61 18.40 1.69 15.27
N THR A 62 18.45 2.11 14.01
CA THR A 62 17.29 2.24 13.16
C THR A 62 16.80 0.86 12.71
N VAL A 63 15.49 0.63 12.83
CA VAL A 63 14.81 -0.52 12.24
C VAL A 63 14.20 -0.09 10.91
N VAL A 64 14.64 -0.67 9.81
CA VAL A 64 14.05 -0.49 8.49
C VAL A 64 13.02 -1.56 8.25
N VAL A 65 11.75 -1.18 8.08
CA VAL A 65 10.66 -2.10 7.76
C VAL A 65 10.27 -1.91 6.30
N VAL A 66 10.55 -2.91 5.49
CA VAL A 66 10.15 -2.96 4.08
C VAL A 66 8.79 -3.63 4.00
N VAL A 67 7.84 -2.99 3.35
CA VAL A 67 6.48 -3.49 3.18
C VAL A 67 6.11 -3.59 1.70
N ASP A 68 5.39 -4.64 1.34
CA ASP A 68 4.79 -4.85 0.02
C ASP A 68 5.79 -5.06 -1.12
N THR A 69 7.03 -5.36 -0.77
CA THR A 69 8.05 -5.86 -1.69
C THR A 69 9.10 -6.64 -0.92
N ASN A 70 9.71 -7.63 -1.57
CA ASN A 70 10.89 -8.33 -1.07
C ASN A 70 12.13 -8.10 -1.95
N LYS A 71 12.04 -7.16 -2.92
CA LYS A 71 13.11 -6.83 -3.86
C LYS A 71 13.77 -5.50 -3.48
N PRO A 72 15.11 -5.44 -3.35
CA PRO A 72 15.82 -4.20 -3.08
C PRO A 72 15.50 -3.07 -4.07
N SER A 73 15.54 -3.36 -5.37
CA SER A 73 15.31 -2.39 -6.46
C SER A 73 13.90 -1.78 -6.49
N TYR A 74 12.94 -2.34 -5.73
CA TYR A 74 11.55 -1.85 -5.66
C TYR A 74 11.30 -1.02 -4.38
N THR A 75 12.30 -0.87 -3.53
CA THR A 75 12.17 -0.02 -2.34
C THR A 75 12.30 1.46 -2.69
N GLU A 76 11.68 2.34 -1.92
CA GLU A 76 11.78 3.79 -2.11
C GLU A 76 13.22 4.31 -1.89
N CYS A 77 14.03 3.60 -1.11
CA CYS A 77 15.44 3.91 -0.87
C CYS A 77 16.21 2.61 -0.58
N GLU A 78 16.86 2.08 -1.60
CA GLU A 78 17.62 0.82 -1.50
C GLU A 78 18.82 0.95 -0.56
N GLU A 79 19.42 2.13 -0.48
CA GLU A 79 20.60 2.38 0.35
C GLU A 79 20.35 2.09 1.83
N LEU A 80 19.14 2.33 2.33
CA LEU A 80 18.79 2.04 3.72
C LEU A 80 19.01 0.59 4.10
N LEU A 81 18.93 -0.33 3.12
CA LEU A 81 19.16 -1.76 3.34
C LEU A 81 20.63 -2.09 3.67
N TYR A 82 21.53 -1.16 3.41
CA TYR A 82 22.98 -1.32 3.68
C TYR A 82 23.46 -0.41 4.82
N MET A 83 22.60 0.50 5.30
CA MET A 83 22.96 1.49 6.33
C MET A 83 22.55 1.05 7.74
N THR A 84 21.70 0.02 7.88
CA THR A 84 21.32 -0.55 9.17
C THR A 84 21.45 -2.08 9.16
N LYS A 85 21.59 -2.66 10.37
CA LYS A 85 21.66 -4.12 10.57
C LYS A 85 20.28 -4.73 10.88
N THR A 86 19.28 -3.91 11.14
CA THR A 86 17.96 -4.39 11.57
C THR A 86 16.92 -4.12 10.50
N ILE A 87 16.75 -5.07 9.59
CA ILE A 87 15.81 -5.01 8.48
C ILE A 87 14.71 -6.05 8.70
N VAL A 88 13.47 -5.61 8.57
CA VAL A 88 12.27 -6.44 8.60
C VAL A 88 11.59 -6.35 7.23
N VAL A 89 11.20 -7.48 6.66
CA VAL A 89 10.46 -7.54 5.39
C VAL A 89 9.09 -8.16 5.62
N LEU A 90 8.04 -7.46 5.23
CA LEU A 90 6.65 -7.93 5.25
C LEU A 90 6.10 -7.85 3.83
N ASP A 91 5.82 -8.96 3.19
CA ASP A 91 5.42 -8.98 1.79
C ASP A 91 4.51 -10.18 1.47
N HIS A 92 3.61 -10.00 0.51
CA HIS A 92 2.75 -11.07 0.01
C HIS A 92 3.09 -11.53 -1.42
N HIS A 93 4.11 -10.94 -2.03
CA HIS A 93 4.55 -11.33 -3.36
C HIS A 93 5.43 -12.60 -3.32
N ARG A 94 5.38 -13.37 -4.38
CA ARG A 94 6.29 -14.51 -4.55
C ARG A 94 7.74 -14.04 -4.64
N ARG A 95 8.64 -14.76 -3.99
CA ARG A 95 10.07 -14.50 -4.10
C ARG A 95 10.56 -14.78 -5.52
N GLY A 96 11.30 -13.83 -6.08
CA GLY A 96 11.99 -13.95 -7.35
C GLY A 96 13.47 -14.25 -7.16
N ASN A 97 14.26 -13.96 -8.20
CA ASN A 97 15.72 -14.13 -8.16
C ASN A 97 16.42 -13.04 -7.33
N GLU A 98 15.81 -11.86 -7.27
CA GLU A 98 16.27 -10.72 -6.49
C GLU A 98 15.46 -10.63 -5.20
N VAL A 99 16.13 -10.78 -4.05
CA VAL A 99 15.49 -10.71 -2.73
C VAL A 99 16.40 -10.01 -1.73
N ILE A 100 15.80 -9.34 -0.74
CA ILE A 100 16.52 -8.76 0.41
C ILE A 100 17.02 -9.92 1.28
N GLN A 101 18.36 -10.12 1.31
CA GLN A 101 18.97 -11.28 1.97
C GLN A 101 19.38 -11.02 3.42
N ASN A 102 19.65 -9.76 3.78
CA ASN A 102 20.16 -9.36 5.09
C ASN A 102 19.06 -8.99 6.10
N ALA A 103 17.80 -9.37 5.84
CA ALA A 103 16.71 -9.15 6.77
C ALA A 103 16.83 -10.04 8.01
N VAL A 104 16.74 -9.47 9.21
CA VAL A 104 16.67 -10.21 10.48
C VAL A 104 15.32 -10.91 10.65
N LEU A 105 14.27 -10.41 10.00
CA LEU A 105 12.96 -11.03 9.87
C LEU A 105 12.45 -10.84 8.44
N SER A 106 12.13 -11.95 7.79
CA SER A 106 11.50 -11.93 6.46
C SER A 106 10.22 -12.75 6.52
N TYR A 107 9.09 -12.06 6.69
CA TYR A 107 7.75 -12.64 6.65
C TYR A 107 7.13 -12.40 5.27
N VAL A 108 7.32 -13.39 4.40
CA VAL A 108 6.79 -13.36 3.02
C VAL A 108 5.75 -14.46 2.89
N GLU A 109 4.49 -14.06 2.70
CA GLU A 109 3.31 -14.94 2.70
C GLU A 109 2.48 -14.79 1.41
N PRO A 110 2.81 -15.56 0.35
CA PRO A 110 2.15 -15.45 -0.95
C PRO A 110 0.65 -15.83 -0.98
N TYR A 111 0.15 -16.41 0.09
CA TYR A 111 -1.27 -16.77 0.23
C TYR A 111 -2.08 -15.68 0.94
N ALA A 112 -1.45 -14.68 1.54
CA ALA A 112 -2.13 -13.49 2.01
C ALA A 112 -2.67 -12.68 0.83
N SER A 113 -3.84 -12.10 0.96
CA SER A 113 -4.45 -11.28 -0.09
C SER A 113 -3.66 -9.99 -0.36
N SER A 114 -3.03 -9.46 0.67
CA SER A 114 -2.28 -8.21 0.64
C SER A 114 -1.33 -8.10 1.84
N THR A 115 -0.30 -7.29 1.72
CA THR A 115 0.53 -6.93 2.88
C THR A 115 -0.27 -6.15 3.93
N CYS A 116 -1.32 -5.43 3.52
CA CYS A 116 -2.24 -4.75 4.45
C CYS A 116 -3.03 -5.74 5.32
N GLU A 117 -3.43 -6.90 4.78
CA GLU A 117 -4.01 -8.00 5.56
C GLU A 117 -3.03 -8.48 6.64
N MET A 118 -1.79 -8.80 6.24
CA MET A 118 -0.75 -9.26 7.16
C MET A 118 -0.46 -8.27 8.28
N VAL A 119 -0.35 -6.98 7.93
CA VAL A 119 -0.14 -5.91 8.91
C VAL A 119 -1.36 -5.78 9.85
N ALA A 120 -2.58 -5.83 9.32
CA ALA A 120 -3.79 -5.80 10.16
C ALA A 120 -3.84 -6.97 11.16
N GLU A 121 -3.42 -8.18 10.75
CA GLU A 121 -3.28 -9.33 11.65
C GLU A 121 -2.24 -9.08 12.74
N ILE A 122 -1.05 -8.59 12.38
CA ILE A 122 0.02 -8.29 13.33
C ILE A 122 -0.45 -7.26 14.36
N LEU A 123 -1.13 -6.19 13.92
CA LEU A 123 -1.60 -5.12 14.79
C LEU A 123 -2.58 -5.58 15.88
N GLN A 124 -3.36 -6.64 15.63
CA GLN A 124 -4.29 -7.20 16.62
C GLN A 124 -3.58 -7.76 17.85
N TYR A 125 -2.34 -8.22 17.69
CA TYR A 125 -1.56 -8.87 18.76
C TYR A 125 -0.33 -8.06 19.17
N PHE A 126 -0.13 -6.88 18.57
CA PHE A 126 1.09 -6.09 18.77
C PHE A 126 1.19 -5.49 20.16
N SER A 127 0.12 -4.90 20.64
CA SER A 127 0.04 -4.30 21.99
C SER A 127 -1.42 -4.06 22.38
N ASP A 128 -1.75 -4.27 23.65
CA ASP A 128 -3.07 -3.95 24.22
C ASP A 128 -3.40 -2.45 24.14
N ASP A 129 -2.38 -1.60 24.06
CA ASP A 129 -2.52 -0.14 23.98
C ASP A 129 -2.66 0.37 22.54
N LEU A 130 -2.45 -0.49 21.54
CA LEU A 130 -2.52 -0.08 20.15
C LEU A 130 -3.95 0.32 19.78
N ARG A 131 -4.11 1.54 19.29
CA ARG A 131 -5.37 2.07 18.76
C ARG A 131 -5.12 2.72 17.42
N LEU A 132 -5.74 2.17 16.38
CA LEU A 132 -5.77 2.82 15.07
C LEU A 132 -6.70 4.03 15.12
N ARG A 133 -6.29 5.11 14.47
CA ARG A 133 -7.18 6.21 14.14
C ARG A 133 -8.02 5.85 12.91
N ASN A 134 -9.19 6.46 12.77
CA ASN A 134 -10.10 6.15 11.67
C ASN A 134 -9.43 6.23 10.28
N ILE A 135 -8.62 7.27 10.04
CA ILE A 135 -7.92 7.46 8.76
C ILE A 135 -6.84 6.39 8.51
N GLU A 136 -6.19 5.89 9.56
CA GLU A 136 -5.21 4.80 9.46
C GLU A 136 -5.90 3.49 9.12
N ALA A 137 -7.01 3.20 9.82
CA ALA A 137 -7.84 2.03 9.53
C ALA A 137 -8.41 2.10 8.10
N ASP A 138 -8.83 3.28 7.63
CA ASP A 138 -9.28 3.50 6.24
C ASP A 138 -8.16 3.20 5.24
N CYS A 139 -6.94 3.66 5.51
CA CYS A 139 -5.80 3.48 4.60
C CYS A 139 -5.38 2.00 4.48
N ILE A 140 -5.34 1.27 5.60
CA ILE A 140 -5.03 -0.17 5.60
C ILE A 140 -6.15 -0.93 4.87
N TYR A 141 -7.42 -0.59 5.15
CA TYR A 141 -8.58 -1.18 4.50
C TYR A 141 -8.57 -0.93 2.99
N ALA A 142 -8.21 0.29 2.55
CA ALA A 142 -8.05 0.64 1.14
C ALA A 142 -7.04 -0.26 0.43
N GLY A 143 -5.90 -0.57 1.08
CA GLY A 143 -4.90 -1.48 0.53
C GLY A 143 -5.45 -2.89 0.30
N ILE A 144 -6.20 -3.44 1.28
CA ILE A 144 -6.88 -4.74 1.09
C ILE A 144 -7.86 -4.68 -0.09
N MET A 145 -8.69 -3.62 -0.18
CA MET A 145 -9.65 -3.47 -1.26
C MET A 145 -9.00 -3.43 -2.65
N ILE A 146 -7.86 -2.73 -2.78
CA ILE A 146 -7.14 -2.63 -4.06
C ILE A 146 -6.63 -4.01 -4.49
N ASP A 147 -5.90 -4.72 -3.60
CA ASP A 147 -5.26 -5.99 -3.94
C ASP A 147 -6.25 -7.14 -4.16
N THR A 148 -7.46 -7.01 -3.60
CA THR A 148 -8.53 -8.01 -3.73
C THR A 148 -9.60 -7.62 -4.76
N ASN A 149 -9.40 -6.57 -5.52
CA ASN A 149 -10.43 -6.00 -6.39
C ASN A 149 -11.79 -5.91 -5.67
N ASN A 150 -11.83 -5.14 -4.58
CA ASN A 150 -13.03 -5.00 -3.73
C ASN A 150 -13.55 -6.33 -3.13
N PHE A 151 -12.66 -7.20 -2.67
CA PHE A 151 -12.94 -8.54 -2.11
C PHE A 151 -13.51 -9.55 -3.12
N ILE A 152 -13.38 -9.28 -4.42
CA ILE A 152 -13.83 -10.20 -5.48
C ILE A 152 -12.79 -11.28 -5.74
N THR A 153 -11.50 -10.93 -5.71
CA THR A 153 -10.41 -11.85 -6.01
C THR A 153 -9.47 -12.00 -4.82
N ARG A 154 -8.88 -13.20 -4.65
CA ARG A 154 -7.88 -13.52 -3.60
C ARG A 154 -8.32 -13.26 -2.16
N ALA A 155 -9.61 -12.97 -1.90
CA ALA A 155 -10.10 -12.78 -0.55
C ALA A 155 -10.43 -14.12 0.10
N GLY A 156 -9.75 -14.43 1.19
CA GLY A 156 -9.99 -15.62 2.03
C GLY A 156 -10.58 -15.24 3.40
N VAL A 157 -10.72 -16.22 4.28
CA VAL A 157 -11.22 -16.01 5.65
C VAL A 157 -10.37 -14.95 6.38
N ARG A 158 -9.04 -15.07 6.32
CA ARG A 158 -8.10 -14.10 6.92
C ARG A 158 -8.35 -12.66 6.43
N THR A 159 -8.63 -12.50 5.14
CA THR A 159 -8.94 -11.18 4.55
C THR A 159 -10.17 -10.55 5.19
N PHE A 160 -11.24 -11.34 5.38
CA PHE A 160 -12.47 -10.85 6.03
C PHE A 160 -12.29 -10.61 7.52
N GLU A 161 -11.48 -11.40 8.22
CA GLU A 161 -11.12 -11.18 9.62
C GLU A 161 -10.33 -9.89 9.81
N ALA A 162 -9.31 -9.64 8.96
CA ALA A 162 -8.56 -8.39 8.92
C ALA A 162 -9.49 -7.20 8.61
N ALA A 163 -10.37 -7.34 7.62
CA ALA A 163 -11.35 -6.31 7.29
C ALA A 163 -12.31 -6.03 8.45
N ALA A 164 -12.78 -7.07 9.16
CA ALA A 164 -13.63 -6.92 10.34
C ALA A 164 -12.90 -6.21 11.49
N PHE A 165 -11.63 -6.53 11.73
CA PHE A 165 -10.79 -5.81 12.70
C PHE A 165 -10.69 -4.33 12.34
N LEU A 166 -10.36 -3.99 11.09
CA LEU A 166 -10.26 -2.62 10.64
C LEU A 166 -11.59 -1.86 10.75
N ARG A 167 -12.71 -2.53 10.45
CA ARG A 167 -14.06 -1.96 10.66
C ARG A 167 -14.31 -1.63 12.14
N ARG A 168 -13.97 -2.53 13.06
CA ARG A 168 -14.07 -2.27 14.51
C ARG A 168 -13.14 -1.14 14.93
N SER A 169 -12.00 -0.97 14.28
CA SER A 169 -11.04 0.11 14.50
C SER A 169 -11.44 1.44 13.87
N GLY A 170 -12.61 1.53 13.21
CA GLY A 170 -13.16 2.78 12.69
C GLY A 170 -13.03 2.99 11.18
N ALA A 171 -12.56 1.99 10.42
CA ALA A 171 -12.56 2.08 8.96
C ALA A 171 -14.00 2.24 8.42
N ASP A 172 -14.18 3.15 7.45
CA ASP A 172 -15.46 3.43 6.81
C ASP A 172 -15.39 3.24 5.30
N MET A 173 -16.17 2.30 4.81
CA MET A 173 -16.19 1.92 3.39
C MET A 173 -16.58 3.08 2.46
N THR A 174 -17.44 3.99 2.95
CA THR A 174 -17.86 5.16 2.16
C THR A 174 -16.70 6.15 2.04
N ARG A 175 -15.95 6.39 3.13
CA ARG A 175 -14.73 7.23 3.09
C ARG A 175 -13.69 6.60 2.18
N VAL A 176 -13.40 5.30 2.35
CA VAL A 176 -12.42 4.58 1.52
C VAL A 176 -12.78 4.65 0.04
N ARG A 177 -14.04 4.38 -0.33
CA ARG A 177 -14.48 4.48 -1.73
C ARG A 177 -14.37 5.90 -2.29
N LYS A 178 -14.60 6.93 -1.46
CA LYS A 178 -14.41 8.32 -1.89
C LYS A 178 -12.94 8.64 -2.15
N MET A 179 -12.02 8.13 -1.30
CA MET A 179 -10.58 8.30 -1.47
C MET A 179 -10.02 7.61 -2.72
N LEU A 180 -10.59 6.44 -3.06
CA LEU A 180 -10.18 5.64 -4.22
C LEU A 180 -10.94 5.99 -5.50
N ARG A 181 -11.72 7.05 -5.49
CA ARG A 181 -12.53 7.44 -6.65
C ARG A 181 -11.63 7.95 -7.76
N ASP A 182 -11.75 7.35 -8.93
CA ASP A 182 -11.10 7.82 -10.14
C ASP A 182 -11.57 9.25 -10.48
N ASN A 183 -10.68 10.04 -11.07
CA ASN A 183 -11.10 11.28 -11.68
C ASN A 183 -11.99 11.00 -12.91
N ILE A 184 -12.78 11.97 -13.30
CA ILE A 184 -13.75 11.80 -14.40
C ILE A 184 -13.08 11.45 -15.74
N ASP A 185 -11.86 11.92 -15.97
CA ASP A 185 -11.14 11.71 -17.23
C ASP A 185 -10.58 10.28 -17.30
N SER A 186 -10.02 9.75 -16.20
CA SER A 186 -9.63 8.35 -16.08
C SER A 186 -10.82 7.41 -16.24
N TYR A 187 -11.96 7.75 -15.62
CA TYR A 187 -13.18 6.96 -15.78
C TYR A 187 -13.68 6.93 -17.23
N LYS A 188 -13.72 8.11 -17.91
CA LYS A 188 -14.13 8.20 -19.32
C LYS A 188 -13.19 7.41 -20.22
N ALA A 189 -11.87 7.53 -20.02
CA ALA A 189 -10.88 6.81 -20.82
C ALA A 189 -11.02 5.29 -20.66
N ARG A 190 -11.24 4.79 -19.43
CA ARG A 190 -11.51 3.37 -19.17
C ARG A 190 -12.79 2.90 -19.86
N ALA A 191 -13.88 3.65 -19.70
CA ALA A 191 -15.15 3.33 -20.36
C ALA A 191 -15.01 3.31 -21.88
N GLU A 192 -14.24 4.21 -22.47
CA GLU A 192 -13.99 4.26 -23.90
C GLU A 192 -13.14 3.07 -24.37
N ALA A 193 -12.11 2.68 -23.61
CA ALA A 193 -11.32 1.49 -23.91
C ALA A 193 -12.18 0.23 -23.92
N VAL A 194 -13.04 0.04 -22.92
CA VAL A 194 -13.97 -1.09 -22.86
C VAL A 194 -14.99 -1.04 -24.02
N ARG A 195 -15.56 0.14 -24.32
CA ARG A 195 -16.53 0.32 -25.40
C ARG A 195 -15.97 -0.03 -26.78
N THR A 196 -14.68 0.24 -27.00
CA THR A 196 -13.99 0.03 -28.27
C THR A 196 -13.23 -1.29 -28.35
N ALA A 197 -13.36 -2.13 -27.32
CA ALA A 197 -12.70 -3.43 -27.31
C ALA A 197 -13.26 -4.36 -28.40
N GLU A 198 -12.36 -4.98 -29.13
CA GLU A 198 -12.67 -5.97 -30.16
C GLU A 198 -12.36 -7.38 -29.65
N ILE A 199 -13.29 -8.31 -29.84
CA ILE A 199 -13.09 -9.71 -29.45
C ILE A 199 -12.34 -10.43 -30.58
N TYR A 200 -11.12 -10.89 -30.26
CA TYR A 200 -10.30 -11.67 -31.17
C TYR A 200 -10.30 -13.15 -30.78
N ARG A 201 -10.60 -14.02 -31.75
CA ARG A 201 -10.66 -15.48 -31.58
C ARG A 201 -11.59 -15.96 -30.46
N GLY A 202 -12.59 -15.16 -30.08
CA GLY A 202 -13.58 -15.51 -29.08
C GLY A 202 -13.09 -15.58 -27.63
N CYS A 203 -11.81 -15.30 -27.37
CA CYS A 203 -11.21 -15.41 -26.03
C CYS A 203 -10.24 -14.28 -25.66
N PHE A 204 -9.92 -13.38 -26.59
CA PHE A 204 -9.09 -12.22 -26.31
C PHE A 204 -9.87 -10.94 -26.58
N ALA A 205 -9.80 -9.99 -25.67
CA ALA A 205 -10.29 -8.63 -25.88
C ALA A 205 -9.09 -7.72 -26.17
N ILE A 206 -9.13 -6.98 -27.26
CA ILE A 206 -8.09 -6.02 -27.67
C ILE A 206 -8.71 -4.63 -27.66
N ALA A 207 -8.15 -3.73 -26.86
CA ALA A 207 -8.62 -2.34 -26.78
C ALA A 207 -7.45 -1.36 -26.86
N LYS A 208 -7.75 -0.16 -27.37
CA LYS A 208 -6.84 0.98 -27.30
C LYS A 208 -7.29 1.89 -26.17
N CYS A 209 -6.45 2.08 -25.16
CA CYS A 209 -6.73 3.03 -24.10
C CYS A 209 -6.28 4.44 -24.55
N PRO A 210 -7.16 5.47 -24.54
CA PRO A 210 -6.75 6.84 -24.75
C PRO A 210 -5.68 7.26 -23.75
N SER A 211 -4.68 8.01 -24.20
CA SER A 211 -3.57 8.46 -23.33
C SER A 211 -3.55 9.97 -23.13
N GLU A 212 -4.26 10.74 -23.97
CA GLU A 212 -4.27 12.21 -23.90
C GLU A 212 -4.97 12.68 -22.64
N GLY A 213 -4.31 13.60 -21.92
CA GLY A 213 -4.86 14.21 -20.69
C GLY A 213 -4.87 13.29 -19.47
N LEU A 214 -4.31 12.09 -19.55
CA LEU A 214 -4.21 11.18 -18.41
C LEU A 214 -2.84 11.27 -17.74
N GLU A 215 -2.82 11.40 -16.41
CA GLU A 215 -1.58 11.36 -15.63
C GLU A 215 -0.89 9.98 -15.66
N SER A 216 -1.68 8.89 -15.73
CA SER A 216 -1.17 7.52 -15.70
C SER A 216 -1.93 6.61 -16.69
N PRO A 217 -1.72 6.74 -18.00
CA PRO A 217 -2.44 5.95 -19.02
C PRO A 217 -2.29 4.44 -18.84
N THR A 218 -1.11 3.99 -18.42
CA THR A 218 -0.82 2.57 -18.18
C THR A 218 -1.68 1.98 -17.07
N VAL A 219 -1.90 2.75 -15.98
CA VAL A 219 -2.77 2.33 -14.87
C VAL A 219 -4.21 2.23 -15.33
N VAL A 220 -4.69 3.23 -16.08
CA VAL A 220 -6.06 3.24 -16.64
C VAL A 220 -6.26 2.06 -17.60
N GLY A 221 -5.26 1.77 -18.45
CA GLY A 221 -5.30 0.61 -19.35
C GLY A 221 -5.33 -0.72 -18.60
N ALA A 222 -4.54 -0.87 -17.55
CA ALA A 222 -4.56 -2.06 -16.69
C ALA A 222 -5.90 -2.22 -15.96
N GLN A 223 -6.53 -1.13 -15.51
CA GLN A 223 -7.87 -1.15 -14.93
C GLN A 223 -8.93 -1.56 -15.95
N ALA A 224 -8.85 -1.03 -17.18
CA ALA A 224 -9.78 -1.42 -18.27
C ALA A 224 -9.67 -2.91 -18.61
N ALA A 225 -8.48 -3.50 -18.51
CA ALA A 225 -8.28 -4.93 -18.78
C ALA A 225 -8.86 -5.86 -17.70
N ASN A 226 -9.30 -5.34 -16.57
CA ASN A 226 -9.94 -6.10 -15.49
C ASN A 226 -11.47 -6.04 -15.52
N GLU A 227 -12.06 -5.28 -16.45
CA GLU A 227 -13.51 -5.20 -16.67
C GLU A 227 -14.02 -6.35 -17.57
#